data_db9f941e5464eb5ccb7438c1e36b872d
#
_entry.id   db9f941e5464eb5ccb7438c1e36b872d
#
_cell.length_a   1.000
_cell.length_b   1.000
_cell.length_c   1.000
_cell.angle_alpha   90.00
_cell.angle_beta   90.00
_cell.angle_gamma   90.00
#
_symmetry.space_group_name_H-M   'P 1'
#
loop_
_entity.id
_entity.type
_entity.pdbx_description
1 polymer ?
#
loop_
_entity_poly.entity_id
_entity_poly.type
_entity_poly.pdbx_seq_one_letter_code
_entity_poly.pdbx_strand_id
1 'polypeptide(L)'
;MPLSLLLLPRPPFFCLHDMDSKIGLIIQLAGVSLITLLTLFLRRSINVVALKHWTNAWLFLCCALFCLRLAFSYEEYSTQLFSFYFLNEYLFGFLLVAGCRSLTGNGEMKMRQELFILPFIVVAFGMPFLADDFNLVLNVHSLILSGFFAIAFIGLLRTKLKSFGWKVMLVALGLLATNFFQYFVVFTMRQYIDVSADWLAYNSVIDLVLQILLGFGMVIVLLEQVLTDAKVANEKLQRAHEKLEELAHIDPLTTALNRHAFHGYLKRHGDENQPVDGCIGFFDIDNLKDVNDVYGHAVGDAVIRSVVRAIREIIRAEDLIFRWGGDEFFVLMVGLDSKVASSRMGRLEGMLSDLRYDGVSQPLAIGVSHAFEDFADLGDLEGTIQRADAGMYRQKLFRKGLLDPENGIPQGTLSERAVLIGK
;
A
#
# COMPACT_ATOMS: atom_id res chain seq x y z
N MET A 1 -20.70 63.42 26.47
CA MET A 1 -19.41 62.73 26.25
C MET A 1 -18.98 62.99 24.82
N PRO A 2 -17.85 63.65 24.58
CA PRO A 2 -17.49 64.10 23.24
C PRO A 2 -17.00 62.98 22.35
N LEU A 3 -17.43 63.05 21.09
CA LEU A 3 -17.09 62.18 19.96
C LEU A 3 -15.60 62.21 19.54
N SER A 4 -14.70 62.77 20.36
CA SER A 4 -13.28 62.99 20.08
C SER A 4 -12.36 61.76 20.40
N LEU A 5 -12.92 60.66 20.83
CA LEU A 5 -12.17 59.42 21.17
C LEU A 5 -12.04 58.45 20.02
N LEU A 6 -12.49 58.80 18.81
CA LEU A 6 -12.47 57.90 17.62
C LEU A 6 -11.36 58.26 16.62
N LEU A 7 -10.48 59.21 16.94
CA LEU A 7 -9.33 59.55 16.12
C LEU A 7 -8.05 58.97 16.79
N LEU A 8 -7.91 57.68 16.81
CA LEU A 8 -6.60 57.03 17.01
C LEU A 8 -5.68 57.50 15.86
N PRO A 9 -4.43 57.86 16.16
CA PRO A 9 -3.48 58.23 15.13
C PRO A 9 -3.38 57.09 14.12
N ARG A 10 -3.55 57.44 12.84
CA ARG A 10 -3.45 56.46 11.73
C ARG A 10 -2.15 55.68 11.86
N PRO A 11 -2.15 54.37 11.90
CA PRO A 11 -0.91 53.62 11.92
C PRO A 11 -0.12 53.97 10.66
N PRO A 12 1.20 54.08 10.73
CA PRO A 12 2.06 54.47 9.60
C PRO A 12 2.19 53.37 8.54
N PHE A 13 1.06 52.79 8.19
CA PHE A 13 0.95 51.66 7.25
C PHE A 13 1.04 52.06 5.79
N PHE A 14 1.10 53.32 5.50
CA PHE A 14 0.93 53.85 4.15
C PHE A 14 2.13 53.71 3.21
N CYS A 15 3.29 53.19 3.65
CA CYS A 15 4.38 52.87 2.75
C CYS A 15 4.28 51.52 2.03
N LEU A 16 3.29 50.68 2.35
CA LEU A 16 3.01 49.42 1.63
C LEU A 16 2.05 49.63 0.43
N HIS A 17 2.05 50.84 -0.13
CA HIS A 17 1.28 51.16 -1.32
C HIS A 17 1.90 50.61 -2.62
N ASP A 18 3.01 49.88 -2.50
CA ASP A 18 3.70 49.31 -3.64
C ASP A 18 2.91 48.16 -4.29
N MET A 19 2.74 48.27 -5.61
CA MET A 19 1.97 47.32 -6.41
C MET A 19 2.52 45.90 -6.26
N ASP A 20 3.81 45.74 -6.01
CA ASP A 20 4.50 44.47 -5.88
C ASP A 20 4.11 43.68 -4.61
N SER A 21 3.88 44.37 -3.48
CA SER A 21 3.42 43.71 -2.24
C SER A 21 1.99 43.18 -2.35
N LYS A 22 1.13 43.88 -3.10
CA LYS A 22 -0.25 43.42 -3.36
C LYS A 22 -0.29 42.21 -4.28
N ILE A 23 0.58 42.15 -5.29
CA ILE A 23 0.72 41.02 -6.21
C ILE A 23 1.25 39.80 -5.45
N GLY A 24 2.28 39.96 -4.61
CA GLY A 24 2.80 38.85 -3.77
C GLY A 24 1.72 38.22 -2.88
N LEU A 25 0.90 39.05 -2.22
CA LEU A 25 -0.22 38.53 -1.39
C LEU A 25 -1.28 37.79 -2.21
N ILE A 26 -1.61 38.26 -3.42
CA ILE A 26 -2.57 37.58 -4.31
C ILE A 26 -2.02 36.21 -4.73
N ILE A 27 -0.73 36.14 -5.11
CA ILE A 27 -0.08 34.89 -5.49
C ILE A 27 -0.05 33.93 -4.31
N GLN A 28 0.26 34.40 -3.10
CA GLN A 28 0.27 33.60 -1.88
C GLN A 28 -1.15 33.06 -1.56
N LEU A 29 -2.18 33.91 -1.63
CA LEU A 29 -3.56 33.50 -1.43
C LEU A 29 -3.99 32.45 -2.45
N ALA A 30 -3.64 32.61 -3.72
CA ALA A 30 -3.95 31.63 -4.77
C ALA A 30 -3.24 30.29 -4.50
N GLY A 31 -1.96 30.29 -4.13
CA GLY A 31 -1.20 29.09 -3.79
C GLY A 31 -1.77 28.34 -2.58
N VAL A 32 -2.06 29.06 -1.49
CA VAL A 32 -2.67 28.49 -0.28
C VAL A 32 -4.08 27.96 -0.57
N SER A 33 -4.87 28.66 -1.40
CA SER A 33 -6.19 28.19 -1.81
C SER A 33 -6.11 26.86 -2.57
N LEU A 34 -5.12 26.69 -3.44
CA LEU A 34 -4.89 25.45 -4.18
C LEU A 34 -4.55 24.30 -3.22
N ILE A 35 -3.67 24.52 -2.23
CA ILE A 35 -3.35 23.51 -1.22
C ILE A 35 -4.58 23.17 -0.39
N THR A 36 -5.38 24.17 -0.02
CA THR A 36 -6.63 23.97 0.73
C THR A 36 -7.61 23.11 -0.05
N LEU A 37 -7.82 23.37 -1.34
CA LEU A 37 -8.67 22.57 -2.22
C LEU A 37 -8.16 21.13 -2.36
N LEU A 38 -6.85 20.95 -2.52
CA LEU A 38 -6.22 19.63 -2.58
C LEU A 38 -6.48 18.83 -1.30
N THR A 39 -6.26 19.44 -0.12
CA THR A 39 -6.47 18.77 1.17
C THR A 39 -7.95 18.47 1.44
N LEU A 40 -8.87 19.35 1.01
CA LEU A 40 -10.32 19.10 1.05
C LEU A 40 -10.73 17.93 0.17
N PHE A 41 -10.14 17.82 -1.02
CA PHE A 41 -10.39 16.69 -1.92
C PHE A 41 -9.87 15.38 -1.31
N LEU A 42 -8.64 15.38 -0.80
CA LEU A 42 -8.04 14.21 -0.16
C LEU A 42 -8.83 13.76 1.07
N ARG A 43 -9.39 14.69 1.84
CA ARG A 43 -10.19 14.38 3.03
C ARG A 43 -11.45 13.57 2.72
N ARG A 44 -11.99 13.65 1.49
CA ARG A 44 -13.14 12.83 1.06
C ARG A 44 -12.78 11.36 0.87
N SER A 45 -11.53 11.09 0.49
CA SER A 45 -11.05 9.75 0.15
C SER A 45 -10.24 9.10 1.29
N ILE A 46 -9.58 9.90 2.12
CA ILE A 46 -8.64 9.44 3.14
C ILE A 46 -9.14 9.83 4.53
N ASN A 47 -9.45 8.83 5.38
CA ASN A 47 -9.91 9.08 6.74
C ASN A 47 -8.76 9.01 7.77
N VAL A 48 -7.82 9.95 7.69
CA VAL A 48 -6.70 10.08 8.62
C VAL A 48 -6.93 11.31 9.50
N VAL A 49 -6.74 11.17 10.82
CA VAL A 49 -6.97 12.26 11.80
C VAL A 49 -6.07 13.46 11.51
N ALA A 50 -4.79 13.24 11.17
CA ALA A 50 -3.87 14.31 10.80
C ALA A 50 -4.40 15.16 9.64
N LEU A 51 -4.97 14.53 8.62
CA LEU A 51 -5.53 15.21 7.46
C LEU A 51 -6.71 16.13 7.83
N LYS A 52 -7.55 15.73 8.81
CA LYS A 52 -8.64 16.60 9.30
C LYS A 52 -8.11 17.88 9.91
N HIS A 53 -7.09 17.78 10.76
CA HIS A 53 -6.45 18.94 11.39
C HIS A 53 -5.74 19.82 10.35
N TRP A 54 -4.98 19.24 9.45
CA TRP A 54 -4.24 19.98 8.41
C TRP A 54 -5.18 20.65 7.40
N THR A 55 -6.26 19.99 6.97
CA THR A 55 -7.26 20.62 6.09
C THR A 55 -7.86 21.85 6.73
N ASN A 56 -8.25 21.76 8.02
CA ASN A 56 -8.78 22.90 8.74
C ASN A 56 -7.70 24.00 8.93
N ALA A 57 -6.43 23.61 9.19
CA ALA A 57 -5.32 24.55 9.26
C ALA A 57 -5.19 25.36 7.96
N TRP A 58 -5.10 24.70 6.82
CA TRP A 58 -5.00 25.36 5.52
C TRP A 58 -6.19 26.27 5.22
N LEU A 59 -7.39 25.89 5.66
CA LEU A 59 -8.60 26.69 5.51
C LEU A 59 -8.51 27.99 6.33
N PHE A 60 -8.01 27.92 7.57
CA PHE A 60 -7.77 29.08 8.40
C PHE A 60 -6.67 29.99 7.82
N LEU A 61 -5.59 29.42 7.28
CA LEU A 61 -4.56 30.22 6.61
C LEU A 61 -5.11 30.94 5.37
N CYS A 62 -5.96 30.28 4.58
CA CYS A 62 -6.64 30.92 3.45
C CYS A 62 -7.53 32.07 3.92
N CYS A 63 -8.31 31.90 5.01
CA CYS A 63 -9.10 32.95 5.61
C CYS A 63 -8.24 34.09 6.15
N ALA A 64 -7.09 33.80 6.76
CA ALA A 64 -6.14 34.81 7.24
C ALA A 64 -5.67 35.72 6.09
N LEU A 65 -5.14 35.12 5.03
CA LEU A 65 -4.64 35.88 3.85
C LEU A 65 -5.77 36.69 3.18
N PHE A 66 -6.99 36.16 3.18
CA PHE A 66 -8.15 36.89 2.67
C PHE A 66 -8.47 38.11 3.57
N CYS A 67 -8.49 37.95 4.91
CA CYS A 67 -8.67 39.06 5.84
C CYS A 67 -7.56 40.12 5.68
N LEU A 68 -6.31 39.69 5.53
CA LEU A 68 -5.17 40.58 5.27
C LEU A 68 -5.38 41.37 3.98
N ARG A 69 -5.83 40.73 2.91
CA ARG A 69 -6.11 41.39 1.63
C ARG A 69 -7.20 42.45 1.76
N LEU A 70 -8.25 42.15 2.55
CA LEU A 70 -9.35 43.09 2.83
C LEU A 70 -8.85 44.27 3.69
N ALA A 71 -8.01 44.01 4.70
CA ALA A 71 -7.45 45.04 5.57
C ALA A 71 -6.70 46.12 4.79
N PHE A 72 -5.99 45.72 3.72
CA PHE A 72 -5.32 46.68 2.81
C PHE A 72 -6.28 47.38 1.83
N SER A 73 -7.53 46.96 1.74
CA SER A 73 -8.50 47.57 0.84
C SER A 73 -9.50 48.48 1.55
N TYR A 74 -9.77 48.22 2.83
CA TYR A 74 -10.81 48.87 3.64
C TYR A 74 -10.20 49.43 4.94
N GLU A 75 -9.68 50.65 4.89
CA GLU A 75 -8.98 51.32 6.02
C GLU A 75 -9.86 51.41 7.28
N GLU A 76 -11.13 51.71 7.10
CA GLU A 76 -12.10 51.89 8.20
C GLU A 76 -12.22 50.67 9.12
N TYR A 77 -12.05 49.47 8.53
CA TYR A 77 -12.17 48.19 9.23
C TYR A 77 -10.81 47.49 9.41
N SER A 78 -9.71 48.15 9.12
CA SER A 78 -8.37 47.56 9.10
C SER A 78 -8.01 46.87 10.43
N THR A 79 -8.25 47.54 11.57
CA THR A 79 -7.92 46.98 12.91
C THR A 79 -8.66 45.69 13.19
N GLN A 80 -9.98 45.63 12.89
CA GLN A 80 -10.76 44.44 13.04
C GLN A 80 -10.30 43.30 12.10
N LEU A 81 -10.02 43.66 10.84
CA LEU A 81 -9.55 42.70 9.85
C LEU A 81 -8.17 42.14 10.20
N PHE A 82 -7.26 42.96 10.78
CA PHE A 82 -6.01 42.45 11.33
C PHE A 82 -6.21 41.52 12.51
N SER A 83 -7.16 41.79 13.40
CA SER A 83 -7.47 40.88 14.50
C SER A 83 -7.95 39.52 13.99
N PHE A 84 -8.78 39.49 12.96
CA PHE A 84 -9.20 38.23 12.30
C PHE A 84 -8.03 37.55 11.55
N TYR A 85 -7.14 38.32 10.93
CA TYR A 85 -5.94 37.79 10.30
C TYR A 85 -5.07 37.03 11.33
N PHE A 86 -4.73 37.68 12.44
CA PHE A 86 -3.92 37.06 13.49
C PHE A 86 -4.60 35.85 14.12
N LEU A 87 -5.90 35.95 14.40
CA LEU A 87 -6.65 34.80 14.92
C LEU A 87 -6.56 33.59 14.00
N ASN A 88 -6.81 33.78 12.71
CA ASN A 88 -6.80 32.68 11.76
C ASN A 88 -5.37 32.09 11.58
N GLU A 89 -4.32 32.89 11.64
CA GLU A 89 -2.95 32.38 11.61
C GLU A 89 -2.57 31.60 12.88
N TYR A 90 -3.05 32.02 14.05
CA TYR A 90 -2.85 31.26 15.29
C TYR A 90 -3.60 29.92 15.27
N LEU A 91 -4.81 29.91 14.71
CA LEU A 91 -5.58 28.69 14.50
C LEU A 91 -4.87 27.76 13.49
N PHE A 92 -4.29 28.32 12.43
CA PHE A 92 -3.47 27.54 11.49
C PHE A 92 -2.30 26.88 12.22
N GLY A 93 -1.48 27.65 12.95
CA GLY A 93 -0.32 27.13 13.67
C GLY A 93 -0.71 26.08 14.72
N PHE A 94 -1.78 26.32 15.48
CA PHE A 94 -2.29 25.38 16.47
C PHE A 94 -2.77 24.05 15.86
N LEU A 95 -3.55 24.11 14.78
CA LEU A 95 -4.05 22.92 14.09
C LEU A 95 -2.93 22.18 13.35
N LEU A 96 -1.92 22.88 12.89
CA LEU A 96 -0.71 22.28 12.33
C LEU A 96 0.01 21.41 13.36
N VAL A 97 0.20 21.96 14.58
CA VAL A 97 0.78 21.22 15.72
C VAL A 97 -0.08 20.00 16.07
N ALA A 98 -1.42 20.17 16.12
CA ALA A 98 -2.36 19.10 16.39
C ALA A 98 -2.26 17.96 15.37
N GLY A 99 -2.18 18.30 14.09
CA GLY A 99 -2.00 17.33 13.01
C GLY A 99 -0.66 16.59 13.08
N CYS A 100 0.45 17.30 13.32
CA CYS A 100 1.76 16.66 13.51
C CYS A 100 1.77 15.73 14.72
N ARG A 101 1.08 16.10 15.81
CA ARG A 101 0.97 15.27 17.01
C ARG A 101 0.16 14.00 16.76
N SER A 102 -0.90 14.06 15.96
CA SER A 102 -1.72 12.88 15.66
C SER A 102 -0.94 11.80 14.89
N LEU A 103 0.14 12.15 14.19
CA LEU A 103 1.06 11.19 13.56
C LEU A 103 1.92 10.42 14.57
N THR A 104 2.06 10.91 15.82
CA THR A 104 2.86 10.22 16.86
C THR A 104 2.14 9.06 17.53
N GLY A 105 0.91 8.75 17.12
CA GLY A 105 0.10 7.71 17.75
C GLY A 105 -0.52 8.10 19.11
N ASN A 106 -0.35 9.34 19.55
CA ASN A 106 -0.89 9.83 20.83
C ASN A 106 -2.39 10.17 20.80
N GLY A 107 -3.09 9.76 19.74
CA GLY A 107 -4.54 9.94 19.61
C GLY A 107 -4.98 11.39 19.35
N GLU A 108 -6.30 11.61 19.37
CA GLU A 108 -6.90 12.94 19.27
C GLU A 108 -6.52 13.80 20.49
N MET A 109 -6.43 15.12 20.27
CA MET A 109 -6.17 16.05 21.37
C MET A 109 -7.31 15.98 22.38
N LYS A 110 -6.98 15.82 23.67
CA LYS A 110 -7.96 15.86 24.73
C LYS A 110 -8.52 17.30 24.87
N MET A 111 -9.78 17.44 25.18
CA MET A 111 -10.49 18.74 25.36
C MET A 111 -9.70 19.76 26.23
N ARG A 112 -8.94 19.27 27.22
CA ARG A 112 -8.06 20.10 28.05
C ARG A 112 -6.87 20.73 27.28
N GLN A 113 -6.46 20.14 26.17
CA GLN A 113 -5.38 20.62 25.30
C GLN A 113 -5.88 21.60 24.24
N GLU A 114 -7.15 21.55 23.88
CA GLU A 114 -7.77 22.52 22.99
C GLU A 114 -7.85 23.91 23.64
N LEU A 115 -7.94 23.98 24.96
CA LEU A 115 -7.95 25.22 25.71
C LEU A 115 -6.65 26.03 25.61
N PHE A 116 -5.54 25.43 25.16
CA PHE A 116 -4.28 26.15 24.95
C PHE A 116 -4.35 27.22 23.87
N ILE A 117 -5.40 27.25 23.04
CA ILE A 117 -5.59 28.31 22.05
C ILE A 117 -6.11 29.61 22.66
N LEU A 118 -6.78 29.57 23.85
CA LEU A 118 -7.43 30.73 24.44
C LEU A 118 -6.53 31.95 24.66
N PRO A 119 -5.27 31.83 25.17
CA PRO A 119 -4.37 32.97 25.28
C PRO A 119 -4.09 33.65 23.94
N PHE A 120 -3.98 32.86 22.86
CA PHE A 120 -3.70 33.38 21.52
C PHE A 120 -4.90 34.11 20.92
N ILE A 121 -6.13 33.69 21.26
CA ILE A 121 -7.36 34.43 20.90
C ILE A 121 -7.34 35.79 21.56
N VAL A 122 -7.00 35.87 22.84
CA VAL A 122 -6.91 37.14 23.58
C VAL A 122 -5.85 38.04 22.98
N VAL A 123 -4.68 37.50 22.60
CA VAL A 123 -3.61 38.27 21.93
C VAL A 123 -4.09 38.76 20.57
N ALA A 124 -4.75 37.94 19.76
CA ALA A 124 -5.22 38.28 18.42
C ALA A 124 -6.18 39.47 18.42
N PHE A 125 -7.08 39.54 19.40
CA PHE A 125 -8.06 40.63 19.51
C PHE A 125 -7.55 41.79 20.37
N GLY A 126 -6.70 41.54 21.37
CA GLY A 126 -6.22 42.59 22.28
C GLY A 126 -5.13 43.44 21.67
N MET A 127 -4.11 42.82 21.07
CA MET A 127 -2.93 43.57 20.61
C MET A 127 -3.21 44.66 19.56
N PRO A 128 -4.03 44.43 18.49
CA PRO A 128 -4.29 45.44 17.48
C PRO A 128 -5.02 46.69 18.02
N PHE A 129 -5.72 46.57 19.15
CA PHE A 129 -6.46 47.68 19.78
C PHE A 129 -5.68 48.38 20.89
N LEU A 130 -4.73 47.65 21.53
CA LEU A 130 -4.01 48.18 22.70
C LEU A 130 -2.60 48.69 22.38
N ALA A 131 -2.01 48.26 21.29
CA ALA A 131 -0.64 48.64 20.93
C ALA A 131 -0.62 49.98 20.21
N ASP A 132 0.15 50.94 20.73
CA ASP A 132 0.42 52.24 20.09
C ASP A 132 1.33 52.07 18.86
N ASP A 133 2.22 51.06 18.87
CA ASP A 133 3.13 50.73 17.79
C ASP A 133 2.79 49.39 17.14
N PHE A 134 2.44 49.44 15.87
CA PHE A 134 2.10 48.21 15.12
C PHE A 134 3.32 47.27 14.90
N ASN A 135 4.55 47.77 14.96
CA ASN A 135 5.75 46.93 14.91
C ASN A 135 5.79 45.99 16.13
N LEU A 136 5.30 46.44 17.28
CA LEU A 136 5.17 45.57 18.47
C LEU A 136 4.18 44.43 18.23
N VAL A 137 3.06 44.71 17.55
CA VAL A 137 2.07 43.68 17.19
C VAL A 137 2.68 42.61 16.26
N LEU A 138 3.41 43.07 15.23
CA LEU A 138 4.09 42.18 14.27
C LEU A 138 5.21 41.37 14.94
N ASN A 139 5.93 41.94 15.90
CA ASN A 139 6.92 41.23 16.69
C ASN A 139 6.33 40.08 17.48
N VAL A 140 5.30 40.39 18.28
CA VAL A 140 4.64 39.34 19.09
C VAL A 140 4.03 38.27 18.20
N HIS A 141 3.42 38.67 17.10
CA HIS A 141 2.82 37.76 16.12
C HIS A 141 3.86 36.80 15.50
N SER A 142 5.00 37.36 14.99
CA SER A 142 6.02 36.54 14.37
C SER A 142 6.69 35.58 15.36
N LEU A 143 6.86 35.99 16.62
CA LEU A 143 7.39 35.12 17.67
C LEU A 143 6.43 33.96 17.99
N ILE A 144 5.12 34.23 18.06
CA ILE A 144 4.10 33.21 18.30
C ILE A 144 4.11 32.18 17.17
N LEU A 145 4.10 32.61 15.91
CA LEU A 145 4.12 31.70 14.76
C LEU A 145 5.41 30.87 14.68
N SER A 146 6.57 31.52 14.92
CA SER A 146 7.83 30.79 15.03
C SER A 146 7.75 29.71 16.10
N GLY A 147 7.12 30.00 17.25
CA GLY A 147 6.88 29.05 18.32
C GLY A 147 6.00 27.86 17.88
N PHE A 148 4.90 28.10 17.17
CA PHE A 148 4.07 27.02 16.64
C PHE A 148 4.82 26.12 15.67
N PHE A 149 5.57 26.69 14.72
CA PHE A 149 6.38 25.90 13.79
C PHE A 149 7.50 25.12 14.49
N ALA A 150 8.15 25.72 15.50
CA ALA A 150 9.17 25.04 16.30
C ALA A 150 8.57 23.87 17.11
N ILE A 151 7.40 24.06 17.71
CA ILE A 151 6.69 22.98 18.45
C ILE A 151 6.28 21.86 17.47
N ALA A 152 5.77 22.19 16.28
CA ALA A 152 5.43 21.20 15.26
C ALA A 152 6.67 20.44 14.79
N PHE A 153 7.81 21.14 14.56
CA PHE A 153 9.10 20.58 14.20
C PHE A 153 9.60 19.58 15.26
N ILE A 154 9.65 20.01 16.53
CA ILE A 154 10.06 19.15 17.65
C ILE A 154 9.12 17.95 17.82
N GLY A 155 7.82 18.19 17.67
CA GLY A 155 6.81 17.12 17.68
C GLY A 155 7.08 16.08 16.61
N LEU A 156 7.36 16.52 15.39
CA LEU A 156 7.65 15.65 14.25
C LEU A 156 8.98 14.88 14.43
N LEU A 157 10.02 15.51 15.01
CA LEU A 157 11.28 14.84 15.34
C LEU A 157 11.10 13.65 16.30
N ARG A 158 10.11 13.71 17.18
CA ARG A 158 9.82 12.65 18.14
C ARG A 158 9.00 11.50 17.56
N THR A 159 8.56 11.59 16.30
CA THR A 159 7.86 10.50 15.62
C THR A 159 8.84 9.39 15.25
N LYS A 160 8.34 8.16 15.17
CA LYS A 160 9.10 7.02 14.63
C LYS A 160 9.13 7.00 13.10
N LEU A 161 8.39 7.89 12.46
CA LEU A 161 8.36 8.03 11.00
C LEU A 161 9.73 8.52 10.51
N LYS A 162 10.29 7.88 9.51
CA LYS A 162 11.54 8.27 8.85
C LYS A 162 11.39 8.26 7.32
N SER A 163 10.16 8.48 6.86
CA SER A 163 9.81 8.47 5.44
C SER A 163 10.35 9.70 4.71
N PHE A 164 10.25 9.71 3.38
CA PHE A 164 10.68 10.86 2.60
C PHE A 164 9.81 12.09 2.89
N GLY A 165 8.49 11.92 2.91
CA GLY A 165 7.55 13.00 3.24
C GLY A 165 7.79 13.59 4.64
N TRP A 166 8.12 12.74 5.62
CA TRP A 166 8.52 13.20 6.95
C TRP A 166 9.74 14.12 6.90
N LYS A 167 10.77 13.80 6.10
CA LYS A 167 11.96 14.65 5.96
C LYS A 167 11.61 15.99 5.33
N VAL A 168 10.78 15.98 4.29
CA VAL A 168 10.33 17.20 3.61
C VAL A 168 9.56 18.11 4.58
N MET A 169 8.60 17.57 5.34
CA MET A 169 7.87 18.32 6.37
C MET A 169 8.79 18.89 7.44
N LEU A 170 9.76 18.09 7.90
CA LEU A 170 10.71 18.51 8.93
C LEU A 170 11.53 19.71 8.44
N VAL A 171 12.08 19.65 7.22
CA VAL A 171 12.82 20.75 6.62
C VAL A 171 11.93 21.99 6.47
N ALA A 172 10.72 21.83 5.95
CA ALA A 172 9.78 22.94 5.77
C ALA A 172 9.43 23.63 7.10
N LEU A 173 9.13 22.84 8.15
CA LEU A 173 8.81 23.37 9.48
C LEU A 173 10.00 24.07 10.12
N GLY A 174 11.21 23.52 9.99
CA GLY A 174 12.44 24.17 10.50
C GLY A 174 12.73 25.48 9.80
N LEU A 175 12.59 25.52 8.49
CA LEU A 175 12.77 26.75 7.71
C LEU A 175 11.69 27.79 8.02
N LEU A 176 10.41 27.38 8.16
CA LEU A 176 9.33 28.29 8.58
C LEU A 176 9.56 28.86 9.97
N ALA A 177 9.96 28.02 10.94
CA ALA A 177 10.28 28.48 12.29
C ALA A 177 11.41 29.54 12.26
N THR A 178 12.46 29.28 11.49
CA THR A 178 13.60 30.21 11.34
C THR A 178 13.17 31.51 10.61
N ASN A 179 12.35 31.39 9.57
CA ASN A 179 11.89 32.54 8.80
C ASN A 179 11.00 33.46 9.64
N PHE A 180 10.06 32.91 10.41
CA PHE A 180 9.25 33.75 11.32
C PHE A 180 10.04 34.27 12.50
N PHE A 181 11.09 33.59 12.98
CA PHE A 181 12.01 34.11 13.95
C PHE A 181 12.85 35.29 13.37
N GLN A 182 13.26 35.21 12.10
CA GLN A 182 13.90 36.31 11.37
C GLN A 182 12.98 37.54 11.31
N TYR A 183 11.68 37.38 11.05
CA TYR A 183 10.73 38.51 11.10
C TYR A 183 10.72 39.16 12.48
N PHE A 184 10.69 38.37 13.56
CA PHE A 184 10.79 38.92 14.92
C PHE A 184 12.04 39.74 15.13
N VAL A 185 13.20 39.26 14.70
CA VAL A 185 14.47 40.00 14.80
C VAL A 185 14.42 41.30 13.98
N VAL A 186 13.97 41.24 12.74
CA VAL A 186 13.92 42.42 11.85
C VAL A 186 12.96 43.48 12.38
N PHE A 187 11.75 43.11 12.83
CA PHE A 187 10.81 44.08 13.40
C PHE A 187 11.32 44.67 14.71
N THR A 188 12.12 43.94 15.50
CA THR A 188 12.80 44.48 16.68
C THR A 188 13.89 45.48 16.28
N MET A 189 14.66 45.19 15.22
CA MET A 189 15.75 46.04 14.76
C MET A 189 15.28 47.26 13.97
N ARG A 190 14.05 47.24 13.43
CA ARG A 190 13.50 48.32 12.59
C ARG A 190 13.46 49.68 13.27
N GLN A 191 13.37 49.70 14.59
CA GLN A 191 13.49 50.97 15.35
C GLN A 191 14.91 51.58 15.35
N TYR A 192 15.94 50.80 14.94
CA TYR A 192 17.34 51.19 14.91
C TYR A 192 17.92 51.23 13.49
N ILE A 193 17.34 50.50 12.56
CA ILE A 193 17.82 50.33 11.19
C ILE A 193 16.65 50.51 10.23
N ASP A 194 16.86 51.33 9.19
CA ASP A 194 15.88 51.50 8.12
C ASP A 194 15.86 50.24 7.23
N VAL A 195 14.76 49.48 7.29
CA VAL A 195 14.58 48.26 6.50
C VAL A 195 13.73 48.59 5.28
N SER A 196 14.26 48.30 4.09
CA SER A 196 13.56 48.57 2.84
C SER A 196 12.22 47.84 2.72
N ALA A 197 11.24 48.46 2.06
CA ALA A 197 9.94 47.88 1.78
C ALA A 197 10.06 46.62 0.91
N ASP A 198 11.03 46.55 0.02
CA ASP A 198 11.31 45.41 -0.86
C ASP A 198 11.56 44.10 -0.07
N TRP A 199 12.18 44.24 1.11
CA TRP A 199 12.44 43.08 1.97
C TRP A 199 11.15 42.31 2.33
N LEU A 200 10.06 43.02 2.63
CA LEU A 200 8.76 42.40 2.94
C LEU A 200 8.17 41.70 1.71
N ALA A 201 8.31 42.26 0.52
CA ALA A 201 7.84 41.67 -0.72
C ALA A 201 8.58 40.36 -1.04
N TYR A 202 9.90 40.33 -0.93
CA TYR A 202 10.70 39.13 -1.14
C TYR A 202 10.37 38.00 -0.12
N ASN A 203 10.18 38.35 1.15
CA ASN A 203 9.88 37.40 2.16
C ASN A 203 8.49 36.76 1.99
N SER A 204 7.49 37.44 1.44
CA SER A 204 6.19 36.86 1.14
C SER A 204 6.28 35.74 0.09
N VAL A 205 7.22 35.85 -0.85
CA VAL A 205 7.50 34.77 -1.83
C VAL A 205 8.19 33.59 -1.15
N ILE A 206 9.12 33.86 -0.22
CA ILE A 206 9.76 32.78 0.57
C ILE A 206 8.73 32.05 1.40
N ASP A 207 7.82 32.76 2.08
CA ASP A 207 6.72 32.17 2.84
C ASP A 207 5.88 31.25 1.97
N LEU A 208 5.50 31.68 0.78
CA LEU A 208 4.73 30.86 -0.16
C LEU A 208 5.48 29.58 -0.54
N VAL A 209 6.76 29.69 -0.89
CA VAL A 209 7.58 28.51 -1.26
C VAL A 209 7.66 27.51 -0.10
N LEU A 210 7.87 28.01 1.13
CA LEU A 210 7.96 27.15 2.31
C LEU A 210 6.60 26.52 2.66
N GLN A 211 5.50 27.25 2.49
CA GLN A 211 4.14 26.76 2.67
C GLN A 211 3.80 25.66 1.62
N ILE A 212 4.21 25.87 0.36
CA ILE A 212 4.06 24.84 -0.69
C ILE A 212 4.88 23.60 -0.32
N LEU A 213 6.12 23.76 0.10
CA LEU A 213 6.99 22.67 0.53
C LEU A 213 6.37 21.89 1.70
N LEU A 214 5.80 22.59 2.68
CA LEU A 214 5.08 21.99 3.79
C LEU A 214 3.87 21.19 3.31
N GLY A 215 3.06 21.77 2.41
CA GLY A 215 1.89 21.10 1.82
C GLY A 215 2.27 19.82 1.06
N PHE A 216 3.33 19.87 0.25
CA PHE A 216 3.85 18.67 -0.41
C PHE A 216 4.32 17.61 0.58
N GLY A 217 5.07 18.01 1.62
CA GLY A 217 5.50 17.08 2.66
C GLY A 217 4.32 16.36 3.34
N MET A 218 3.25 17.12 3.65
CA MET A 218 2.02 16.57 4.22
C MET A 218 1.36 15.53 3.28
N VAL A 219 1.23 15.86 2.00
CA VAL A 219 0.60 14.95 1.01
C VAL A 219 1.43 13.69 0.85
N ILE A 220 2.76 13.80 0.78
CA ILE A 220 3.65 12.64 0.65
C ILE A 220 3.54 11.73 1.89
N VAL A 221 3.55 12.29 3.11
CA VAL A 221 3.38 11.49 4.35
C VAL A 221 2.06 10.73 4.34
N LEU A 222 0.97 11.38 3.93
CA LEU A 222 -0.35 10.73 3.85
C LEU A 222 -0.36 9.62 2.80
N LEU A 223 0.25 9.85 1.64
CA LEU A 223 0.35 8.84 0.59
C LEU A 223 1.16 7.63 1.05
N GLU A 224 2.32 7.87 1.68
CA GLU A 224 3.17 6.81 2.23
C GLU A 224 2.43 6.00 3.29
N GLN A 225 1.63 6.63 4.15
CA GLN A 225 0.80 5.96 5.15
C GLN A 225 -0.27 5.09 4.49
N VAL A 226 -1.02 5.62 3.52
CA VAL A 226 -2.07 4.88 2.79
C VAL A 226 -1.47 3.68 2.05
N LEU A 227 -0.33 3.86 1.39
CA LEU A 227 0.37 2.76 0.70
C LEU A 227 0.83 1.67 1.67
N THR A 228 1.33 2.06 2.85
CA THR A 228 1.77 1.13 3.88
C THR A 228 0.59 0.33 4.44
N ASP A 229 -0.53 1.01 4.75
CA ASP A 229 -1.74 0.37 5.25
C ASP A 229 -2.35 -0.58 4.21
N ALA A 230 -2.37 -0.18 2.93
CA ALA A 230 -2.83 -1.02 1.82
C ALA A 230 -1.94 -2.27 1.65
N LYS A 231 -0.61 -2.13 1.77
CA LYS A 231 0.30 -3.27 1.70
C LYS A 231 0.05 -4.26 2.84
N VAL A 232 -0.07 -3.77 4.08
CA VAL A 232 -0.36 -4.62 5.25
C VAL A 232 -1.71 -5.33 5.12
N ALA A 233 -2.74 -4.63 4.59
CA ALA A 233 -4.06 -5.23 4.34
C ALA A 233 -3.98 -6.33 3.29
N ASN A 234 -3.24 -6.10 2.19
CA ASN A 234 -3.05 -7.09 1.13
C ASN A 234 -2.30 -8.34 1.62
N GLU A 235 -1.24 -8.16 2.43
CA GLU A 235 -0.51 -9.29 3.04
C GLU A 235 -1.41 -10.12 3.98
N LYS A 236 -2.29 -9.47 4.74
CA LYS A 236 -3.27 -10.19 5.59
C LYS A 236 -4.28 -10.96 4.76
N LEU A 237 -4.76 -10.36 3.68
CA LEU A 237 -5.71 -11.02 2.76
C LEU A 237 -5.06 -12.24 2.10
N GLN A 238 -3.82 -12.11 1.65
CA GLN A 238 -3.04 -13.20 1.06
C GLN A 238 -2.90 -14.37 2.03
N ARG A 239 -2.49 -14.12 3.27
CA ARG A 239 -2.36 -15.16 4.31
C ARG A 239 -3.69 -15.82 4.66
N ALA A 240 -4.79 -15.06 4.67
CA ALA A 240 -6.12 -15.60 4.91
C ALA A 240 -6.56 -16.52 3.75
N HIS A 241 -6.23 -16.13 2.50
CA HIS A 241 -6.49 -16.93 1.30
C HIS A 241 -5.71 -18.25 1.31
N GLU A 242 -4.40 -18.18 1.57
CA GLU A 242 -3.53 -19.37 1.72
C GLU A 242 -4.07 -20.32 2.80
N LYS A 243 -4.52 -19.77 3.94
CA LYS A 243 -5.09 -20.58 5.02
C LYS A 243 -6.43 -21.22 4.64
N LEU A 244 -7.25 -20.53 3.83
CA LEU A 244 -8.48 -21.12 3.30
C LEU A 244 -8.19 -22.24 2.30
N GLU A 245 -7.18 -22.07 1.43
CA GLU A 245 -6.71 -23.11 0.52
C GLU A 245 -6.15 -24.33 1.27
N GLU A 246 -5.41 -24.13 2.36
CA GLU A 246 -4.96 -25.21 3.24
C GLU A 246 -6.14 -25.99 3.87
N LEU A 247 -7.21 -25.30 4.24
CA LEU A 247 -8.40 -25.92 4.82
C LEU A 247 -9.29 -26.58 3.76
N ALA A 248 -9.20 -26.16 2.50
CA ALA A 248 -9.88 -26.79 1.38
C ALA A 248 -9.16 -28.09 1.03
N HIS A 249 -9.81 -29.24 1.19
CA HIS A 249 -9.24 -30.55 0.82
C HIS A 249 -9.41 -30.90 -0.66
N ILE A 250 -10.11 -30.06 -1.41
CA ILE A 250 -10.48 -30.30 -2.81
C ILE A 250 -9.81 -29.29 -3.71
N ASP A 251 -9.23 -29.77 -4.82
CA ASP A 251 -8.71 -28.91 -5.89
C ASP A 251 -9.88 -28.24 -6.65
N PRO A 252 -9.89 -26.90 -6.78
CA PRO A 252 -11.01 -26.16 -7.35
C PRO A 252 -11.21 -26.41 -8.86
N LEU A 253 -10.17 -26.82 -9.59
CA LEU A 253 -10.24 -27.07 -11.03
C LEU A 253 -10.80 -28.45 -11.34
N THR A 254 -10.38 -29.49 -10.58
CA THR A 254 -10.58 -30.89 -10.96
C THR A 254 -11.52 -31.65 -10.05
N THR A 255 -11.88 -31.10 -8.89
CA THR A 255 -12.61 -31.83 -7.81
C THR A 255 -11.84 -33.02 -7.24
N ALA A 256 -10.61 -33.26 -7.64
CA ALA A 256 -9.71 -34.19 -6.97
C ALA A 256 -9.32 -33.65 -5.58
N LEU A 257 -8.82 -34.49 -4.71
CA LEU A 257 -8.21 -34.04 -3.47
C LEU A 257 -6.92 -33.24 -3.79
N ASN A 258 -6.60 -32.24 -2.98
CA ASN A 258 -5.35 -31.52 -3.16
C ASN A 258 -4.20 -32.14 -2.32
N ARG A 259 -2.99 -31.62 -2.50
CA ARG A 259 -1.81 -32.08 -1.76
C ARG A 259 -1.95 -31.97 -0.24
N HIS A 260 -2.68 -30.97 0.28
CA HIS A 260 -2.93 -30.83 1.73
C HIS A 260 -3.84 -31.92 2.26
N ALA A 261 -4.83 -32.35 1.47
CA ALA A 261 -5.69 -33.47 1.81
C ALA A 261 -4.89 -34.75 1.98
N PHE A 262 -3.83 -34.97 1.17
CA PHE A 262 -2.94 -36.12 1.29
C PHE A 262 -2.19 -36.13 2.63
N HIS A 263 -1.54 -35.03 2.99
CA HIS A 263 -0.86 -34.94 4.29
C HIS A 263 -1.83 -35.12 5.46
N GLY A 264 -3.06 -34.58 5.34
CA GLY A 264 -4.15 -34.81 6.31
C GLY A 264 -4.60 -36.26 6.38
N TYR A 265 -4.60 -36.99 5.27
CA TYR A 265 -4.91 -38.41 5.20
C TYR A 265 -3.84 -39.24 5.91
N LEU A 266 -2.56 -39.00 5.60
CA LEU A 266 -1.44 -39.69 6.27
C LEU A 266 -1.44 -39.47 7.78
N LYS A 267 -1.67 -38.28 8.25
CA LYS A 267 -1.72 -37.97 9.69
C LYS A 267 -2.83 -38.68 10.43
N ARG A 268 -3.96 -38.95 9.75
CA ARG A 268 -5.11 -39.64 10.37
C ARG A 268 -4.97 -41.15 10.38
N HIS A 269 -4.33 -41.75 9.35
CA HIS A 269 -4.29 -43.18 9.15
C HIS A 269 -2.89 -43.80 9.33
N GLY A 270 -1.83 -42.98 9.35
CA GLY A 270 -0.45 -43.44 9.54
C GLY A 270 -0.13 -43.95 10.96
N ASP A 271 -0.94 -43.57 11.96
CA ASP A 271 -0.81 -44.00 13.36
C ASP A 271 -1.68 -45.24 13.68
N GLU A 272 -2.47 -45.74 12.74
CA GLU A 272 -3.28 -46.92 12.92
C GLU A 272 -2.37 -48.18 12.83
N ASN A 273 -2.27 -48.94 13.92
CA ASN A 273 -1.45 -50.16 14.07
C ASN A 273 -1.86 -51.33 13.13
N GLN A 274 -2.55 -51.09 12.04
CA GLN A 274 -2.87 -52.09 11.02
C GLN A 274 -2.05 -51.80 9.76
N PRO A 275 -1.27 -52.78 9.27
CA PRO A 275 -0.57 -52.62 8.02
C PRO A 275 -1.59 -52.49 6.88
N VAL A 276 -1.61 -51.34 6.24
CA VAL A 276 -2.43 -51.06 5.06
C VAL A 276 -1.51 -51.20 3.85
N ASP A 277 -1.74 -52.20 3.06
CA ASP A 277 -1.04 -52.42 1.78
C ASP A 277 -1.82 -51.88 0.59
N GLY A 278 -1.17 -51.69 -0.52
CA GLY A 278 -1.80 -51.20 -1.74
C GLY A 278 -0.79 -50.71 -2.76
N CYS A 279 -1.24 -49.91 -3.72
CA CYS A 279 -0.35 -49.31 -4.67
C CYS A 279 -0.65 -47.81 -4.88
N ILE A 280 0.36 -47.07 -5.33
CA ILE A 280 0.26 -45.72 -5.78
C ILE A 280 0.46 -45.65 -7.29
N GLY A 281 -0.39 -44.88 -7.98
CA GLY A 281 -0.17 -44.49 -9.36
C GLY A 281 0.20 -43.03 -9.43
N PHE A 282 1.31 -42.69 -10.03
CA PHE A 282 1.72 -41.30 -10.31
C PHE A 282 1.50 -40.97 -11.80
N PHE A 283 0.94 -39.77 -12.09
CA PHE A 283 0.51 -39.41 -13.44
C PHE A 283 0.97 -37.99 -13.76
N ASP A 284 1.38 -37.75 -15.01
CA ASP A 284 1.73 -36.43 -15.54
C ASP A 284 1.16 -36.28 -16.96
N ILE A 285 0.54 -35.14 -17.25
CA ILE A 285 -0.04 -34.85 -18.56
C ILE A 285 1.08 -34.42 -19.52
N ASP A 286 1.29 -35.20 -20.58
CA ASP A 286 2.34 -34.93 -21.55
C ASP A 286 2.05 -33.70 -22.36
N ASN A 287 3.05 -32.79 -22.49
CA ASN A 287 3.00 -31.59 -23.33
C ASN A 287 1.86 -30.62 -23.03
N LEU A 288 1.34 -30.57 -21.78
CA LEU A 288 0.29 -29.63 -21.40
C LEU A 288 0.70 -28.17 -21.64
N LYS A 289 1.97 -27.86 -21.49
CA LYS A 289 2.49 -26.53 -21.80
C LYS A 289 2.29 -26.15 -23.27
N ASP A 290 2.56 -27.06 -24.18
CA ASP A 290 2.38 -26.81 -25.63
C ASP A 290 0.89 -26.59 -25.96
N VAL A 291 0.00 -27.33 -25.29
CA VAL A 291 -1.45 -27.11 -25.41
C VAL A 291 -1.83 -25.71 -24.92
N ASN A 292 -1.32 -25.29 -23.77
CA ASN A 292 -1.55 -23.94 -23.22
C ASN A 292 -1.03 -22.84 -24.17
N ASP A 293 0.18 -23.03 -24.69
CA ASP A 293 0.85 -22.03 -25.55
C ASP A 293 0.11 -21.90 -26.90
N VAL A 294 -0.46 -22.99 -27.44
CA VAL A 294 -1.16 -22.98 -28.73
C VAL A 294 -2.64 -22.62 -28.62
N TYR A 295 -3.36 -23.16 -27.62
CA TYR A 295 -4.82 -23.07 -27.51
C TYR A 295 -5.30 -22.25 -26.32
N GLY A 296 -4.37 -21.76 -25.47
CA GLY A 296 -4.67 -20.98 -24.29
C GLY A 296 -5.02 -21.82 -23.05
N HIS A 297 -4.91 -21.20 -21.88
CA HIS A 297 -5.11 -21.86 -20.59
C HIS A 297 -6.51 -22.46 -20.40
N ALA A 298 -7.54 -21.89 -21.03
CA ALA A 298 -8.90 -22.44 -20.91
C ALA A 298 -9.02 -23.87 -21.50
N VAL A 299 -8.30 -24.13 -22.62
CA VAL A 299 -8.23 -25.48 -23.20
C VAL A 299 -7.38 -26.40 -22.35
N GLY A 300 -6.23 -25.92 -21.82
CA GLY A 300 -5.42 -26.69 -20.90
C GLY A 300 -6.17 -27.11 -19.65
N ASP A 301 -6.96 -26.21 -19.05
CA ASP A 301 -7.84 -26.50 -17.92
C ASP A 301 -8.88 -27.56 -18.27
N ALA A 302 -9.43 -27.53 -19.49
CA ALA A 302 -10.37 -28.55 -19.97
C ALA A 302 -9.68 -29.90 -20.13
N VAL A 303 -8.43 -29.94 -20.64
CA VAL A 303 -7.59 -31.15 -20.73
C VAL A 303 -7.37 -31.74 -19.33
N ILE A 304 -6.93 -30.92 -18.38
CA ILE A 304 -6.71 -31.37 -16.98
C ILE A 304 -7.98 -32.00 -16.40
N ARG A 305 -9.14 -31.36 -16.56
CA ARG A 305 -10.44 -31.94 -16.12
C ARG A 305 -10.78 -33.24 -16.80
N SER A 306 -10.48 -33.35 -18.08
CA SER A 306 -10.77 -34.59 -18.84
C SER A 306 -9.89 -35.75 -18.38
N VAL A 307 -8.62 -35.52 -18.11
CA VAL A 307 -7.69 -36.53 -17.59
C VAL A 307 -8.15 -37.03 -16.21
N VAL A 308 -8.50 -36.13 -15.28
CA VAL A 308 -8.99 -36.52 -13.96
C VAL A 308 -10.30 -37.34 -14.08
N ARG A 309 -11.22 -36.96 -14.96
CA ARG A 309 -12.44 -37.70 -15.21
C ARG A 309 -12.15 -39.11 -15.73
N ALA A 310 -11.24 -39.21 -16.72
CA ALA A 310 -10.86 -40.51 -17.28
C ALA A 310 -10.21 -41.43 -16.22
N ILE A 311 -9.30 -40.89 -15.38
CA ILE A 311 -8.72 -41.62 -14.26
C ILE A 311 -9.83 -42.09 -13.30
N ARG A 312 -10.78 -41.19 -12.95
CA ARG A 312 -11.87 -41.49 -12.02
C ARG A 312 -12.81 -42.61 -12.53
N GLU A 313 -12.98 -42.77 -13.85
CA GLU A 313 -13.77 -43.84 -14.47
C GLU A 313 -13.06 -45.21 -14.43
N ILE A 314 -11.74 -45.23 -14.22
CA ILE A 314 -10.92 -46.47 -14.20
C ILE A 314 -10.70 -46.98 -12.78
N ILE A 315 -10.55 -46.06 -11.82
CA ILE A 315 -10.32 -46.40 -10.41
C ILE A 315 -11.64 -46.72 -9.69
N ARG A 316 -11.55 -47.31 -8.49
CA ARG A 316 -12.71 -47.62 -7.65
C ARG A 316 -13.23 -46.35 -6.97
N ALA A 317 -14.47 -46.40 -6.46
CA ALA A 317 -15.05 -45.26 -5.74
C ALA A 317 -14.30 -44.94 -4.43
N GLU A 318 -13.73 -45.94 -3.77
CA GLU A 318 -12.93 -45.84 -2.55
C GLU A 318 -11.48 -45.34 -2.80
N ASP A 319 -10.97 -45.45 -4.04
CA ASP A 319 -9.63 -44.99 -4.39
C ASP A 319 -9.57 -43.46 -4.37
N LEU A 320 -8.48 -42.91 -3.85
CA LEU A 320 -8.29 -41.48 -3.68
C LEU A 320 -7.41 -40.92 -4.79
N ILE A 321 -7.90 -39.89 -5.49
CA ILE A 321 -7.14 -39.14 -6.47
C ILE A 321 -6.76 -37.79 -5.90
N PHE A 322 -5.48 -37.44 -6.00
CA PHE A 322 -4.90 -36.18 -5.53
C PHE A 322 -4.24 -35.42 -6.68
N ARG A 323 -4.48 -34.13 -6.76
CA ARG A 323 -3.70 -33.27 -7.62
C ARG A 323 -2.46 -32.81 -6.88
N TRP A 324 -1.29 -33.22 -7.39
CA TRP A 324 0.00 -32.98 -6.74
C TRP A 324 0.68 -31.71 -7.20
N GLY A 325 0.56 -31.39 -8.48
CA GLY A 325 1.09 -30.19 -9.15
C GLY A 325 0.11 -29.65 -10.19
N GLY A 326 0.57 -28.82 -11.10
CA GLY A 326 -0.23 -28.25 -12.17
C GLY A 326 -0.84 -29.30 -13.09
N ASP A 327 0.00 -30.22 -13.56
CA ASP A 327 -0.28 -31.33 -14.49
C ASP A 327 -0.03 -32.72 -13.87
N GLU A 328 0.34 -32.77 -12.58
CA GLU A 328 0.70 -33.97 -11.86
C GLU A 328 -0.43 -34.44 -10.94
N PHE A 329 -0.71 -35.74 -11.00
CA PHE A 329 -1.70 -36.38 -10.16
C PHE A 329 -1.13 -37.65 -9.55
N PHE A 330 -1.60 -38.02 -8.38
CA PHE A 330 -1.39 -39.36 -7.90
C PHE A 330 -2.68 -40.00 -7.37
N VAL A 331 -2.74 -41.33 -7.46
CA VAL A 331 -3.88 -42.14 -7.02
C VAL A 331 -3.40 -43.11 -5.96
N LEU A 332 -4.07 -43.09 -4.81
CA LEU A 332 -3.87 -44.05 -3.72
C LEU A 332 -4.94 -45.14 -3.81
N MET A 333 -4.52 -46.37 -4.02
CA MET A 333 -5.36 -47.54 -4.17
C MET A 333 -5.02 -48.55 -3.08
N VAL A 334 -5.81 -48.56 -2.02
CA VAL A 334 -5.66 -49.49 -0.89
C VAL A 334 -6.13 -50.88 -1.26
N GLY A 335 -5.37 -51.91 -0.90
CA GLY A 335 -5.69 -53.30 -1.17
C GLY A 335 -5.68 -53.66 -2.66
N LEU A 336 -4.88 -52.96 -3.48
CA LEU A 336 -4.73 -53.25 -4.89
C LEU A 336 -3.23 -53.38 -5.26
N ASP A 337 -2.89 -54.41 -6.04
CA ASP A 337 -1.55 -54.63 -6.58
C ASP A 337 -1.27 -53.71 -7.79
N SER A 338 -0.03 -53.23 -7.92
CA SER A 338 0.43 -52.33 -8.99
C SER A 338 0.26 -52.91 -10.40
N LYS A 339 0.38 -54.25 -10.57
CA LYS A 339 0.17 -54.89 -11.86
C LYS A 339 -1.29 -54.84 -12.28
N VAL A 340 -2.20 -55.03 -11.33
CA VAL A 340 -3.65 -54.93 -11.59
C VAL A 340 -4.03 -53.48 -11.90
N ALA A 341 -3.48 -52.52 -11.17
CA ALA A 341 -3.67 -51.09 -11.41
C ALA A 341 -3.18 -50.69 -12.82
N SER A 342 -1.96 -51.11 -13.18
CA SER A 342 -1.37 -50.86 -14.50
C SER A 342 -2.22 -51.46 -15.64
N SER A 343 -2.71 -52.69 -15.47
CA SER A 343 -3.58 -53.31 -16.46
C SER A 343 -4.88 -52.54 -16.70
N ARG A 344 -5.48 -51.96 -15.64
CA ARG A 344 -6.70 -51.15 -15.75
C ARG A 344 -6.42 -49.87 -16.53
N MET A 345 -5.24 -49.25 -16.32
CA MET A 345 -4.85 -47.99 -16.95
C MET A 345 -4.55 -48.12 -18.44
N GLY A 346 -4.38 -49.33 -18.99
CA GLY A 346 -4.29 -49.52 -20.44
C GLY A 346 -5.42 -48.95 -21.26
N ARG A 347 -6.61 -48.67 -20.64
CA ARG A 347 -7.75 -48.02 -21.30
C ARG A 347 -7.67 -46.50 -21.34
N LEU A 348 -6.81 -45.86 -20.50
CA LEU A 348 -6.73 -44.43 -20.34
C LEU A 348 -6.44 -43.70 -21.64
N GLU A 349 -5.48 -44.20 -22.42
CA GLU A 349 -5.11 -43.59 -23.72
C GLU A 349 -6.28 -43.60 -24.71
N GLY A 350 -7.02 -44.72 -24.79
CA GLY A 350 -8.21 -44.79 -25.65
C GLY A 350 -9.31 -43.81 -25.25
N MET A 351 -9.45 -43.53 -23.96
CA MET A 351 -10.42 -42.53 -23.46
C MET A 351 -10.03 -41.12 -23.75
N LEU A 352 -8.73 -40.85 -23.92
CA LEU A 352 -8.17 -39.52 -24.13
C LEU A 352 -7.88 -39.20 -25.61
N SER A 353 -7.97 -40.21 -26.52
CA SER A 353 -7.57 -40.06 -27.94
C SER A 353 -8.54 -39.23 -28.79
N ASP A 354 -9.85 -39.26 -28.46
CA ASP A 354 -10.93 -38.66 -29.30
C ASP A 354 -11.64 -37.47 -28.64
N LEU A 355 -11.00 -36.85 -27.66
CA LEU A 355 -11.61 -35.74 -26.94
C LEU A 355 -11.66 -34.48 -27.80
N ARG A 356 -12.82 -33.82 -27.82
CA ARG A 356 -13.02 -32.52 -28.47
C ARG A 356 -13.14 -31.43 -27.43
N TYR A 357 -12.44 -30.34 -27.68
CA TYR A 357 -12.43 -29.17 -26.81
C TYR A 357 -12.97 -27.95 -27.56
N ASP A 358 -13.70 -27.11 -26.87
CA ASP A 358 -14.26 -25.88 -27.43
C ASP A 358 -13.13 -24.99 -27.97
N GLY A 359 -13.27 -24.52 -29.22
CA GLY A 359 -12.24 -23.71 -29.88
C GLY A 359 -11.12 -24.50 -30.56
N VAL A 360 -11.14 -25.84 -30.51
CA VAL A 360 -10.16 -26.71 -31.18
C VAL A 360 -10.85 -27.42 -32.36
N SER A 361 -10.31 -27.20 -33.55
CA SER A 361 -10.95 -27.68 -34.83
C SER A 361 -10.85 -29.21 -35.01
N GLN A 362 -9.87 -29.86 -34.39
CA GLN A 362 -9.61 -31.30 -34.50
C GLN A 362 -9.51 -31.95 -33.11
N PRO A 363 -9.82 -33.25 -32.99
CA PRO A 363 -9.60 -33.99 -31.76
C PRO A 363 -8.12 -33.86 -31.29
N LEU A 364 -7.91 -33.61 -30.02
CA LEU A 364 -6.60 -33.46 -29.44
C LEU A 364 -6.23 -34.79 -28.74
N ALA A 365 -5.20 -35.46 -29.21
CA ALA A 365 -4.67 -36.63 -28.55
C ALA A 365 -3.83 -36.23 -27.33
N ILE A 366 -4.33 -36.57 -26.14
CA ILE A 366 -3.64 -36.24 -24.88
C ILE A 366 -2.89 -37.47 -24.37
N GLY A 367 -1.57 -37.34 -24.27
CA GLY A 367 -0.72 -38.34 -23.63
C GLY A 367 -0.70 -38.15 -22.11
N VAL A 368 -0.62 -39.24 -21.37
CA VAL A 368 -0.42 -39.23 -19.91
C VAL A 368 0.64 -40.25 -19.56
N SER A 369 1.78 -39.79 -19.07
CA SER A 369 2.82 -40.65 -18.52
C SER A 369 2.47 -41.07 -17.10
N HIS A 370 2.65 -42.36 -16.76
CA HIS A 370 2.28 -42.85 -15.45
C HIS A 370 3.14 -44.05 -15.01
N ALA A 371 3.25 -44.25 -13.71
CA ALA A 371 3.88 -45.44 -13.12
C ALA A 371 3.15 -45.86 -11.84
N PHE A 372 3.28 -47.12 -11.49
CA PHE A 372 2.68 -47.71 -10.31
C PHE A 372 3.72 -48.39 -9.45
N GLU A 373 3.62 -48.18 -8.13
CA GLU A 373 4.51 -48.76 -7.13
C GLU A 373 3.67 -49.31 -5.95
N ASP A 374 4.03 -50.49 -5.48
CA ASP A 374 3.39 -51.11 -4.32
C ASP A 374 3.95 -50.53 -3.02
N PHE A 375 3.10 -50.39 -2.01
CA PHE A 375 3.47 -50.08 -0.63
C PHE A 375 2.89 -51.17 0.32
N ALA A 376 3.64 -51.48 1.35
CA ALA A 376 3.22 -52.45 2.38
C ALA A 376 2.81 -51.77 3.69
N ASP A 377 3.08 -50.48 3.83
CA ASP A 377 2.75 -49.65 5.00
C ASP A 377 2.58 -48.18 4.58
N LEU A 378 1.62 -47.51 5.19
CA LEU A 378 1.41 -46.08 5.00
C LEU A 378 2.62 -45.21 5.47
N GLY A 379 3.48 -45.75 6.36
CA GLY A 379 4.69 -45.09 6.80
C GLY A 379 5.76 -44.98 5.72
N ASP A 380 5.77 -45.89 4.68
CA ASP A 380 6.70 -45.84 3.54
C ASP A 380 6.13 -45.09 2.31
N LEU A 381 4.95 -44.48 2.44
CA LEU A 381 4.30 -43.80 1.31
C LEU A 381 5.13 -42.73 0.66
N GLU A 382 5.93 -41.96 1.41
CA GLU A 382 6.82 -40.92 0.84
C GLU A 382 7.91 -41.54 -0.04
N GLY A 383 8.53 -42.65 0.40
CA GLY A 383 9.48 -43.39 -0.39
C GLY A 383 8.87 -44.01 -1.62
N THR A 384 7.63 -44.54 -1.48
CA THR A 384 6.87 -45.14 -2.59
C THR A 384 6.48 -44.09 -3.65
N ILE A 385 6.07 -42.86 -3.21
CA ILE A 385 5.81 -41.73 -4.12
C ILE A 385 7.04 -41.40 -4.94
N GLN A 386 8.22 -41.31 -4.31
CA GLN A 386 9.47 -41.01 -5.00
C GLN A 386 9.82 -42.08 -6.05
N ARG A 387 9.57 -43.37 -5.76
CA ARG A 387 9.78 -44.47 -6.72
C ARG A 387 8.80 -44.38 -7.89
N ALA A 388 7.54 -44.11 -7.61
CA ALA A 388 6.48 -43.98 -8.62
C ALA A 388 6.76 -42.73 -9.53
N ASP A 389 7.14 -41.61 -8.96
CA ASP A 389 7.54 -40.41 -9.71
C ASP A 389 8.73 -40.70 -10.62
N ALA A 390 9.78 -41.34 -10.11
CA ALA A 390 10.94 -41.73 -10.92
C ALA A 390 10.54 -42.71 -12.04
N GLY A 391 9.59 -43.61 -11.81
CA GLY A 391 9.03 -44.52 -12.82
C GLY A 391 8.25 -43.75 -13.90
N MET A 392 7.38 -42.87 -13.52
CA MET A 392 6.60 -42.00 -14.41
C MET A 392 7.52 -41.11 -15.28
N TYR A 393 8.53 -40.51 -14.67
CA TYR A 393 9.52 -39.71 -15.40
C TYR A 393 10.30 -40.51 -16.45
N ARG A 394 10.67 -41.75 -16.14
CA ARG A 394 11.28 -42.65 -17.14
C ARG A 394 10.34 -42.94 -18.30
N GLN A 395 9.07 -43.20 -18.05
CA GLN A 395 8.06 -43.39 -19.10
C GLN A 395 7.91 -42.15 -19.98
N LYS A 396 7.90 -40.94 -19.36
CA LYS A 396 7.83 -39.66 -20.07
C LYS A 396 9.00 -39.45 -21.00
N LEU A 397 10.23 -39.79 -20.56
CA LEU A 397 11.46 -39.76 -21.41
C LEU A 397 11.38 -40.75 -22.55
N PHE A 398 10.88 -41.96 -22.29
CA PHE A 398 10.70 -42.98 -23.30
C PHE A 398 9.72 -42.53 -24.40
N ARG A 399 8.56 -41.97 -24.02
CA ARG A 399 7.57 -41.40 -24.95
C ARG A 399 8.11 -40.25 -25.79
N LYS A 400 9.05 -39.48 -25.25
CA LYS A 400 9.71 -38.40 -25.97
C LYS A 400 10.87 -38.88 -26.88
N GLY A 401 11.13 -40.18 -26.93
CA GLY A 401 12.22 -40.75 -27.71
C GLY A 401 13.63 -40.40 -27.17
N LEU A 402 13.73 -40.01 -25.90
CA LEU A 402 14.98 -39.61 -25.23
C LEU A 402 15.66 -40.75 -24.48
N LEU A 403 15.00 -41.91 -24.36
CA LEU A 403 15.55 -43.14 -23.77
C LEU A 403 15.49 -44.28 -24.77
N ASP A 404 16.56 -45.14 -24.78
CA ASP A 404 16.60 -46.37 -25.55
C ASP A 404 15.70 -47.44 -24.89
N PRO A 405 14.78 -48.08 -25.66
CA PRO A 405 13.87 -49.11 -25.13
C PRO A 405 14.59 -50.32 -24.52
N GLU A 406 15.75 -50.69 -25.01
CA GLU A 406 16.45 -51.93 -24.60
C GLU A 406 17.44 -51.73 -23.47
N ASN A 407 18.10 -50.54 -23.38
CA ASN A 407 19.23 -50.33 -22.47
C ASN A 407 19.02 -49.20 -21.44
N GLY A 408 17.90 -48.46 -21.50
CA GLY A 408 17.66 -47.37 -20.58
C GLY A 408 18.66 -46.20 -20.62
N ILE A 409 19.49 -46.15 -21.70
CA ILE A 409 20.52 -45.14 -21.88
C ILE A 409 19.91 -43.88 -22.52
N PRO A 410 20.17 -42.67 -21.98
CA PRO A 410 19.66 -41.43 -22.57
C PRO A 410 20.18 -41.26 -24.01
N GLN A 411 19.23 -41.15 -24.97
CA GLN A 411 19.51 -40.77 -26.35
C GLN A 411 19.27 -39.26 -26.48
N GLY A 412 20.28 -38.51 -26.94
CA GLY A 412 20.17 -37.06 -27.14
C GLY A 412 21.50 -36.34 -27.20
N THR A 413 21.46 -35.07 -27.62
CA THR A 413 22.65 -34.21 -27.68
C THR A 413 23.18 -33.88 -26.27
N LEU A 414 24.46 -33.48 -26.17
CA LEU A 414 25.10 -33.13 -24.89
C LEU A 414 24.32 -32.05 -24.10
N SER A 415 23.57 -31.16 -24.77
CA SER A 415 22.75 -30.13 -24.11
C SER A 415 21.47 -30.71 -23.50
N GLU A 416 20.86 -31.72 -24.12
CA GLU A 416 19.68 -32.41 -23.60
C GLU A 416 20.04 -33.32 -22.42
N ARG A 417 21.22 -33.93 -22.45
CA ARG A 417 21.76 -34.68 -21.30
C ARG A 417 22.07 -33.84 -20.08
N ALA A 418 22.51 -32.58 -20.27
CA ALA A 418 22.79 -31.66 -19.16
C ALA A 418 21.49 -31.22 -18.41
N VAL A 419 20.38 -31.11 -19.11
CA VAL A 419 19.06 -30.83 -18.50
C VAL A 419 18.53 -32.02 -17.69
N LEU A 420 18.92 -33.26 -18.08
CA LEU A 420 18.54 -34.51 -17.39
C LEU A 420 19.30 -34.76 -16.06
N ILE A 421 20.51 -34.22 -15.93
CA ILE A 421 21.39 -34.41 -14.76
C ILE A 421 21.18 -33.28 -13.70
N GLY A 422 20.56 -32.18 -14.08
CA GLY A 422 20.41 -30.96 -13.26
C GLY A 422 19.09 -30.80 -12.50
N LYS A 423 18.30 -31.89 -12.36
CA LYS A 423 17.05 -31.88 -11.54
C LYS A 423 17.14 -32.94 -10.44
#